data_7dee2881b8b79255394d2d30234af546
#
_entry.id   7dee2881b8b79255394d2d30234af546
#
_cell.length_a   1.000
_cell.length_b   1.000
_cell.length_c   1.000
_cell.angle_alpha   90.00
_cell.angle_beta   90.00
_cell.angle_gamma   90.00
#
_symmetry.space_group_name_H-M   'P 1'
#
loop_
_entity.id
_entity.type
_entity.pdbx_description
1 polymer ?
#
loop_
_entity_poly.entity_id
_entity_poly.type
_entity_poly.pdbx_seq_one_letter_code
_entity_poly.pdbx_strand_id
1 'polypeptide(L)'
;SRGLGDVYKRQEGKTSRKISMQLKSALKGITPDEAEVLVVAYEPLWAIGSGQAATAKDAQEVCLLIRNKLEKLFSADIARKVRVLYGGSVNAKNAADFAISGIDGVLVGGASLDAQAFSAIARSI
;
A
#
# COMPACT_ATOMS: atom_id res chain seq x y z
N SER A 1 19.49 -11.23 -24.40
CA SER A 1 20.16 -10.55 -23.31
C SER A 1 19.20 -10.25 -22.17
N ARG A 2 19.65 -10.42 -20.99
CA ARG A 2 18.88 -10.10 -19.80
C ARG A 2 19.03 -8.61 -19.52
N GLY A 3 18.03 -7.85 -19.92
CA GLY A 3 17.99 -6.43 -19.65
C GLY A 3 17.36 -6.10 -18.30
N LEU A 4 17.23 -4.81 -18.03
CA LEU A 4 16.60 -4.29 -16.83
C LEU A 4 15.17 -4.83 -16.64
N GLY A 5 14.46 -5.11 -17.75
CA GLY A 5 13.11 -5.67 -17.71
C GLY A 5 13.02 -7.02 -17.01
N ASP A 6 14.02 -7.90 -17.18
CA ASP A 6 14.04 -9.21 -16.52
C ASP A 6 14.28 -9.08 -15.02
N VAL A 7 15.11 -8.12 -14.61
CA VAL A 7 15.36 -7.83 -13.20
C VAL A 7 14.08 -7.31 -12.54
N TYR A 8 13.37 -6.38 -13.18
CA TYR A 8 12.11 -5.87 -12.68
C TYR A 8 11.04 -6.95 -12.56
N LYS A 9 10.89 -7.80 -13.57
CA LYS A 9 9.93 -8.91 -13.54
C LYS A 9 10.22 -9.87 -12.38
N ARG A 10 11.47 -10.16 -12.10
CA ARG A 10 11.86 -11.00 -10.97
C ARG A 10 11.54 -10.36 -9.64
N GLN A 11 11.80 -9.05 -9.51
CA GLN A 11 11.49 -8.30 -8.30
C GLN A 11 9.98 -8.23 -8.06
N GLU A 12 9.19 -7.97 -9.11
CA GLU A 12 7.73 -7.98 -9.04
C GLU A 12 7.20 -9.35 -8.62
N GLY A 13 7.74 -10.43 -9.18
CA GLY A 13 7.35 -11.79 -8.81
C GLY A 13 7.67 -12.11 -7.36
N LYS A 14 8.82 -11.69 -6.85
CA LYS A 14 9.21 -11.85 -5.44
C LYS A 14 8.32 -11.02 -4.53
N THR A 15 8.04 -9.77 -4.89
CA THR A 15 7.16 -8.89 -4.14
C THR A 15 5.76 -9.47 -4.06
N SER A 16 5.22 -9.94 -5.18
CA SER A 16 3.89 -10.56 -5.23
C SER A 16 3.80 -11.78 -4.32
N ARG A 17 4.80 -12.66 -4.34
CA ARG A 17 4.83 -13.85 -3.48
C ARG A 17 4.94 -13.48 -2.01
N LYS A 18 5.79 -12.52 -1.69
CA LYS A 18 5.99 -12.06 -0.31
C LYS A 18 4.70 -11.46 0.25
N ILE A 19 4.04 -10.60 -0.51
CA ILE A 19 2.77 -9.99 -0.11
C ILE A 19 1.70 -11.06 0.07
N SER A 20 1.61 -12.01 -0.87
CA SER A 20 0.65 -13.12 -0.77
C SER A 20 0.87 -13.94 0.50
N MET A 21 2.11 -14.26 0.82
CA MET A 21 2.44 -15.02 2.03
C MET A 21 2.12 -14.22 3.30
N GLN A 22 2.47 -12.94 3.32
CA GLN A 22 2.20 -12.08 4.47
C GLN A 22 0.71 -11.92 4.71
N LEU A 23 -0.08 -11.71 3.66
CA LEU A 23 -1.53 -11.58 3.78
C LEU A 23 -2.18 -12.88 4.25
N LYS A 24 -1.80 -14.02 3.67
CA LYS A 24 -2.32 -15.32 4.09
C LYS A 24 -2.03 -15.59 5.56
N SER A 25 -0.82 -15.29 6.00
CA SER A 25 -0.42 -15.49 7.38
C SER A 25 -1.17 -14.55 8.34
N ALA A 26 -1.20 -13.27 8.01
CA ALA A 26 -1.83 -12.25 8.85
C ALA A 26 -3.34 -12.41 8.95
N LEU A 27 -3.99 -12.87 7.87
CA LEU A 27 -5.45 -12.97 7.80
C LEU A 27 -5.98 -14.38 8.06
N LYS A 28 -5.11 -15.28 8.47
CA LYS A 28 -5.51 -16.64 8.83
C LYS A 28 -6.55 -16.60 9.96
N GLY A 29 -7.69 -17.23 9.73
CA GLY A 29 -8.78 -17.27 10.71
C GLY A 29 -9.68 -16.05 10.73
N ILE A 30 -9.40 -15.04 9.91
CA ILE A 30 -10.30 -13.89 9.76
C ILE A 30 -11.50 -14.32 8.92
N THR A 31 -12.70 -14.08 9.45
CA THR A 31 -13.95 -14.39 8.74
C THR A 31 -14.25 -13.33 7.67
N PRO A 32 -15.09 -13.64 6.66
CA PRO A 32 -15.50 -12.63 5.67
C PRO A 32 -16.11 -11.37 6.30
N ASP A 33 -16.93 -11.52 7.33
CA ASP A 33 -17.55 -10.37 8.02
C ASP A 33 -16.50 -9.50 8.70
N GLU A 34 -15.51 -10.12 9.35
CA GLU A 34 -14.41 -9.39 9.95
C GLU A 34 -13.53 -8.70 8.90
N ALA A 35 -13.37 -9.33 7.75
CA ALA A 35 -12.56 -8.78 6.66
C ALA A 35 -13.13 -7.48 6.09
N GLU A 36 -14.44 -7.29 6.14
CA GLU A 36 -15.09 -6.07 5.62
C GLU A 36 -14.61 -4.78 6.30
N VAL A 37 -14.15 -4.88 7.54
CA VAL A 37 -13.69 -3.71 8.31
C VAL A 37 -12.17 -3.60 8.40
N LEU A 38 -11.44 -4.42 7.67
CA LEU A 38 -9.98 -4.37 7.66
C LEU A 38 -9.44 -3.11 6.99
N VAL A 39 -8.31 -2.68 7.51
CA VAL A 39 -7.46 -1.68 6.86
C VAL A 39 -6.09 -2.31 6.71
N VAL A 40 -5.57 -2.30 5.50
CA VAL A 40 -4.25 -2.86 5.18
C VAL A 40 -3.33 -1.71 4.81
N ALA A 41 -2.22 -1.57 5.50
CA ALA A 41 -1.20 -0.58 5.16
C ALA A 41 0.01 -1.30 4.57
N TYR A 42 0.45 -0.84 3.40
CA TYR A 42 1.69 -1.30 2.79
C TYR A 42 2.82 -0.34 3.13
N GLU A 43 3.83 -0.86 3.80
CA GLU A 43 5.01 -0.10 4.20
C GLU A 43 6.25 -0.72 3.56
N PRO A 44 6.73 -0.19 2.40
CA PRO A 44 7.95 -0.70 1.81
C PRO A 44 9.14 -0.35 2.70
N LEU A 45 9.86 -1.38 3.17
CA LEU A 45 10.96 -1.21 4.13
C LEU A 45 12.02 -0.22 3.64
N TRP A 46 12.31 -0.23 2.35
CA TRP A 46 13.30 0.67 1.75
C TRP A 46 12.86 2.14 1.73
N ALA A 47 11.56 2.42 1.88
CA ALA A 47 11.02 3.78 1.90
C ALA A 47 10.86 4.34 3.31
N ILE A 48 10.98 3.48 4.34
CA ILE A 48 10.82 3.89 5.74
C ILE A 48 12.10 4.57 6.22
N GLY A 49 12.00 5.83 6.64
CA GLY A 49 13.11 6.57 7.22
C GLY A 49 14.24 6.93 6.26
N SER A 50 14.11 6.60 4.97
CA SER A 50 15.15 6.88 3.97
C SER A 50 15.05 8.29 3.39
N GLY A 51 13.93 8.98 3.59
CA GLY A 51 13.62 10.23 2.91
C GLY A 51 13.19 10.03 1.46
N GLN A 52 13.22 8.79 0.97
CA GLN A 52 12.78 8.44 -0.37
C GLN A 52 11.42 7.77 -0.30
N ALA A 53 10.41 8.39 -0.88
CA ALA A 53 9.11 7.76 -1.07
C ALA A 53 9.16 6.85 -2.29
N ALA A 54 8.38 5.77 -2.28
CA ALA A 54 8.05 5.06 -3.50
C ALA A 54 7.35 6.05 -4.44
N THR A 55 7.50 5.85 -5.75
CA THR A 55 6.69 6.64 -6.68
C THR A 55 5.22 6.30 -6.49
N ALA A 56 4.35 7.25 -6.80
CA ALA A 56 2.91 7.02 -6.73
C ALA A 56 2.48 5.82 -7.57
N LYS A 57 3.11 5.64 -8.72
CA LYS A 57 2.86 4.49 -9.59
C LYS A 57 3.25 3.18 -8.92
N ASP A 58 4.41 3.11 -8.28
CA ASP A 58 4.86 1.91 -7.58
C ASP A 58 3.91 1.57 -6.42
N ALA A 59 3.52 2.58 -5.65
CA ALA A 59 2.58 2.43 -4.56
C ALA A 59 1.22 1.93 -5.07
N GLN A 60 0.74 2.49 -6.18
CA GLN A 60 -0.51 2.06 -6.80
C GLN A 60 -0.46 0.60 -7.24
N GLU A 61 0.61 0.20 -7.89
CA GLU A 61 0.78 -1.19 -8.36
C GLU A 61 0.72 -2.18 -7.20
N VAL A 62 1.39 -1.86 -6.10
CA VAL A 62 1.38 -2.74 -4.92
C VAL A 62 0.02 -2.73 -4.24
N CYS A 63 -0.62 -1.59 -4.09
CA CYS A 63 -1.95 -1.53 -3.48
C CYS A 63 -2.99 -2.30 -4.31
N LEU A 64 -2.92 -2.22 -5.63
CA LEU A 64 -3.77 -3.02 -6.53
C LEU A 64 -3.46 -4.51 -6.41
N LEU A 65 -2.20 -4.87 -6.26
CA LEU A 65 -1.79 -6.26 -6.03
C LEU A 65 -2.38 -6.80 -4.72
N ILE A 66 -2.31 -6.01 -3.65
CA ILE A 66 -2.90 -6.38 -2.35
C ILE A 66 -4.41 -6.60 -2.51
N ARG A 67 -5.10 -5.70 -3.18
CA ARG A 67 -6.53 -5.82 -3.41
C ARG A 67 -6.89 -7.07 -4.20
N ASN A 68 -6.09 -7.39 -5.23
CA ASN A 68 -6.26 -8.63 -5.99
C ASN A 68 -6.10 -9.87 -5.10
N LYS A 69 -5.10 -9.87 -4.21
CA LYS A 69 -4.91 -10.99 -3.26
C LYS A 69 -6.06 -11.10 -2.27
N LEU A 70 -6.60 -9.97 -1.78
CA LEU A 70 -7.77 -9.96 -0.91
C LEU A 70 -9.00 -10.53 -1.62
N GLU A 71 -9.16 -10.23 -2.90
CA GLU A 71 -10.25 -10.79 -3.71
C GLU A 71 -10.16 -12.32 -3.78
N LYS A 72 -8.96 -12.86 -3.93
CA LYS A 72 -8.73 -14.31 -3.96
C LYS A 72 -8.93 -14.96 -2.60
N LEU A 73 -8.57 -14.26 -1.52
CA LEU A 73 -8.72 -14.79 -0.16
C LEU A 73 -10.17 -14.75 0.32
N PHE A 74 -10.94 -13.77 -0.09
CA PHE A 74 -12.32 -13.56 0.35
C PHE A 74 -13.27 -13.51 -0.85
N SER A 75 -13.52 -12.32 -1.37
CA SER A 75 -14.36 -12.10 -2.55
C SER A 75 -14.09 -10.71 -3.14
N ALA A 76 -14.60 -10.47 -4.35
CA ALA A 76 -14.49 -9.15 -4.98
C ALA A 76 -15.21 -8.07 -4.15
N ASP A 77 -16.38 -8.40 -3.57
CA ASP A 77 -17.14 -7.46 -2.76
C ASP A 77 -16.39 -7.07 -1.50
N ILE A 78 -15.80 -8.03 -0.80
CA ILE A 78 -15.01 -7.77 0.41
C ILE A 78 -13.75 -6.97 0.06
N ALA A 79 -13.06 -7.35 -1.01
CA ALA A 79 -11.85 -6.65 -1.44
C ALA A 79 -12.12 -5.16 -1.74
N ARG A 80 -13.31 -4.82 -2.25
CA ARG A 80 -13.69 -3.42 -2.48
C ARG A 80 -13.91 -2.64 -1.19
N LYS A 81 -14.33 -3.31 -0.11
CA LYS A 81 -14.61 -2.67 1.17
C LYS A 81 -13.35 -2.45 2.01
N VAL A 82 -12.33 -3.28 1.82
CA VAL A 82 -11.06 -3.13 2.55
C VAL A 82 -10.33 -1.88 2.06
N ARG A 83 -9.89 -1.05 3.00
CA ARG A 83 -9.08 0.12 2.70
C ARG A 83 -7.62 -0.28 2.64
N VAL A 84 -6.94 0.10 1.56
CA VAL A 84 -5.52 -0.17 1.36
C VAL A 84 -4.77 1.16 1.37
N LEU A 85 -3.87 1.31 2.34
CA LEU A 85 -3.12 2.54 2.56
C LEU A 85 -1.67 2.37 2.11
N TYR A 86 -1.08 3.46 1.67
CA TYR A 86 0.36 3.54 1.47
C TYR A 86 1.02 4.14 2.72
N GLY A 87 2.01 3.44 3.25
CA GLY A 87 2.86 3.91 4.34
C GLY A 87 4.30 3.99 3.87
N GLY A 88 4.82 5.19 3.76
CA GLY A 88 6.19 5.45 3.37
C GLY A 88 6.54 6.87 3.75
N SER A 89 7.50 7.48 3.06
CA SER A 89 7.83 8.89 3.29
C SER A 89 6.77 9.78 2.66
N VAL A 90 5.75 10.13 3.45
CA VAL A 90 4.66 11.01 3.05
C VAL A 90 4.82 12.35 3.77
N ASN A 91 4.74 13.44 3.02
CA ASN A 91 4.83 14.80 3.52
C ASN A 91 3.84 15.71 2.78
N ALA A 92 3.77 16.98 3.18
CA ALA A 92 2.85 17.93 2.56
C ALA A 92 3.12 18.17 1.07
N LYS A 93 4.35 17.95 0.61
CA LYS A 93 4.74 18.17 -0.79
C LYS A 93 4.35 17.01 -1.69
N ASN A 94 4.40 15.78 -1.21
CA ASN A 94 4.16 14.59 -2.05
C ASN A 94 2.82 13.90 -1.80
N ALA A 95 2.08 14.29 -0.76
CA ALA A 95 0.84 13.60 -0.39
C ALA A 95 -0.17 13.53 -1.54
N ALA A 96 -0.33 14.61 -2.28
CA ALA A 96 -1.27 14.68 -3.40
C ALA A 96 -0.97 13.64 -4.50
N ASP A 97 0.28 13.23 -4.65
CA ASP A 97 0.68 12.24 -5.65
C ASP A 97 0.06 10.87 -5.36
N PHE A 98 -0.26 10.59 -4.10
CA PHE A 98 -0.86 9.32 -3.67
C PHE A 98 -2.40 9.35 -3.67
N ALA A 99 -3.01 10.47 -4.02
CA ALA A 99 -4.47 10.59 -4.16
C ALA A 99 -4.92 10.07 -5.53
N ILE A 100 -4.65 8.81 -5.79
CA ILE A 100 -4.92 8.14 -7.08
C ILE A 100 -5.66 6.83 -6.85
N SER A 101 -6.28 6.32 -7.91
CA SER A 101 -7.07 5.09 -7.80
C SER A 101 -6.22 3.92 -7.31
N GLY A 102 -6.80 3.08 -6.47
CA GLY A 102 -6.13 1.92 -5.87
C GLY A 102 -5.49 2.21 -4.51
N ILE A 103 -5.27 3.47 -4.17
CA ILE A 103 -4.76 3.90 -2.86
C ILE A 103 -5.89 4.62 -2.14
N ASP A 104 -6.32 4.08 -1.00
CA ASP A 104 -7.45 4.63 -0.24
C ASP A 104 -7.01 5.67 0.79
N GLY A 105 -5.73 5.80 1.04
CA GLY A 105 -5.20 6.75 1.99
C GLY A 105 -3.73 6.53 2.25
N VAL A 106 -3.19 7.28 3.20
CA VAL A 106 -1.77 7.21 3.57
C VAL A 106 -1.62 7.01 5.07
N LEU A 107 -0.56 6.33 5.46
CA LEU A 107 -0.14 6.19 6.85
C LEU A 107 1.08 7.09 7.03
N VAL A 108 0.92 8.15 7.81
CA VAL A 108 1.92 9.22 7.92
C VAL A 108 2.79 9.00 9.15
N GLY A 109 4.11 9.02 8.95
CA GLY A 109 5.08 8.91 10.03
C GLY A 109 5.45 10.27 10.64
N GLY A 110 6.73 10.66 10.53
CA GLY A 110 7.26 11.86 11.17
C GLY A 110 6.50 13.16 10.88
N ALA A 111 5.98 13.32 9.68
CA ALA A 111 5.20 14.51 9.32
C ALA A 111 3.90 14.66 10.12
N SER A 112 3.43 13.57 10.76
CA SER A 112 2.23 13.63 11.62
C SER A 112 2.47 14.37 12.94
N LEU A 113 3.74 14.59 13.31
CA LEU A 113 4.11 15.31 14.52
C LEU A 113 3.96 16.83 14.38
N ASP A 114 3.82 17.33 13.16
CA ASP A 114 3.57 18.74 12.86
C ASP A 114 2.11 18.88 12.43
N ALA A 115 1.33 19.62 13.23
CA ALA A 115 -0.12 19.76 12.99
C ALA A 115 -0.43 20.41 11.64
N GLN A 116 0.35 21.41 11.22
CA GLN A 116 0.13 22.08 9.94
C GLN A 116 0.45 21.15 8.77
N ALA A 117 1.57 20.42 8.84
CA ALA A 117 1.96 19.46 7.82
C ALA A 117 0.93 18.33 7.72
N PHE A 118 0.50 17.79 8.85
CA PHE A 118 -0.48 16.71 8.87
C PHE A 118 -1.83 17.17 8.29
N SER A 119 -2.27 18.36 8.66
CA SER A 119 -3.50 18.97 8.13
C SER A 119 -3.42 19.16 6.61
N ALA A 120 -2.27 19.65 6.11
CA ALA A 120 -2.05 19.81 4.67
C ALA A 120 -2.10 18.48 3.93
N ILE A 121 -1.51 17.43 4.51
CA ILE A 121 -1.58 16.06 3.96
C ILE A 121 -3.02 15.60 3.88
N ALA A 122 -3.77 15.72 4.96
CA ALA A 122 -5.17 15.28 5.00
C ALA A 122 -6.05 16.00 3.96
N ARG A 123 -5.77 17.27 3.69
CA ARG A 123 -6.50 18.03 2.67
C ARG A 123 -6.10 17.68 1.24
N SER A 124 -4.93 17.06 1.04
CA SER A 124 -4.38 16.73 -0.28
C SER A 124 -4.90 15.41 -0.83
N ILE A 125 -5.51 14.58 0.02
CA ILE A 125 -5.92 13.23 -0.35
C ILE A 125 -7.41 12.99 -0.14
#